data_8f83fdf04fcc971cfb172c554c8cdedf
#
_entry.id   8f83fdf04fcc971cfb172c554c8cdedf
#
_cell.length_a   1.000
_cell.length_b   1.000
_cell.length_c   1.000
_cell.angle_alpha   90.00
_cell.angle_beta   90.00
_cell.angle_gamma   90.00
#
_symmetry.space_group_name_H-M   'P 1'
#
loop_
_entity.id
_entity.type
_entity.pdbx_description
1 polymer ?
#
loop_
_entity_poly.entity_id
_entity_poly.type
_entity_poly.pdbx_seq_one_letter_code
_entity_poly.pdbx_strand_id
1 'polypeptide(L)'
;VIAIIEAFTHDVHISLIIAAIVIVLFCGYFYIRREERQAYPLLPIDLLRIPLFTLSIITSVFSFIAQMLAMVSFPFFLQRVLGRDEVATGLLLTPWPLATMVCAPLAGILSEKMNAGVLSGIGLIIFSGGLFSLAELPAHPSDLDIIWRMALCGCGFGLFQTPNNSLMIGAAPESRSGGASGMLGTARLLGQTCG
;
A
#
# COMPACT_ATOMS: atom_id res chain seq x y z
N VAL A 1 -0.19 -14.23 -8.49
CA VAL A 1 -0.42 -14.29 -7.02
C VAL A 1 -1.67 -15.13 -6.76
N ILE A 2 -2.84 -14.87 -7.37
CA ILE A 2 -4.07 -15.65 -7.19
C ILE A 2 -3.81 -17.13 -7.53
N ALA A 3 -3.14 -17.44 -8.64
CA ALA A 3 -2.79 -18.82 -9.03
C ALA A 3 -1.84 -19.50 -8.02
N ILE A 4 -1.00 -18.76 -7.32
CA ILE A 4 -0.12 -19.29 -6.25
C ILE A 4 -0.96 -19.61 -5.01
N ILE A 5 -1.93 -18.76 -4.65
CA ILE A 5 -2.82 -18.99 -3.50
C ILE A 5 -3.74 -20.18 -3.78
N GLU A 6 -4.32 -20.30 -4.99
CA GLU A 6 -5.08 -21.48 -5.40
C GLU A 6 -4.22 -22.76 -5.41
N ALA A 7 -2.95 -22.66 -5.77
CA ALA A 7 -2.02 -23.77 -5.73
C ALA A 7 -1.73 -24.28 -4.31
N PHE A 8 -1.82 -23.42 -3.28
CA PHE A 8 -1.69 -23.83 -1.88
C PHE A 8 -2.96 -24.43 -1.28
N THR A 9 -4.13 -24.21 -1.90
CA THR A 9 -5.43 -24.73 -1.41
C THR A 9 -5.86 -26.02 -2.08
N HIS A 10 -5.29 -26.40 -3.21
CA HIS A 10 -5.48 -27.68 -3.88
C HIS A 10 -4.14 -28.40 -4.01
N ASP A 11 -4.11 -29.74 -3.95
CA ASP A 11 -2.93 -30.63 -4.10
C ASP A 11 -2.16 -30.41 -5.42
N VAL A 12 -1.70 -29.18 -5.66
CA VAL A 12 -0.90 -28.84 -6.82
C VAL A 12 0.54 -29.25 -6.54
N HIS A 13 1.07 -30.10 -7.39
CA HIS A 13 2.44 -30.59 -7.31
C HIS A 13 3.42 -29.42 -7.14
N ILE A 14 4.27 -29.49 -6.11
CA ILE A 14 5.35 -28.51 -5.81
C ILE A 14 6.14 -28.15 -7.07
N SER A 15 6.25 -29.09 -8.01
CA SER A 15 6.87 -28.88 -9.33
C SER A 15 6.22 -27.76 -10.17
N LEU A 16 4.90 -27.59 -10.10
CA LEU A 16 4.20 -26.53 -10.84
C LEU A 16 4.45 -25.14 -10.21
N ILE A 17 4.55 -25.10 -8.88
CA ILE A 17 4.89 -23.85 -8.17
C ILE A 17 6.33 -23.43 -8.51
N ILE A 18 7.27 -24.37 -8.47
CA ILE A 18 8.66 -24.13 -8.86
C ILE A 18 8.75 -23.68 -10.31
N ALA A 19 8.04 -24.35 -11.23
CA ALA A 19 8.01 -24.00 -12.63
C ALA A 19 7.44 -22.57 -12.85
N ALA A 20 6.35 -22.21 -12.16
CA ALA A 20 5.79 -20.86 -12.22
C ALA A 20 6.78 -19.79 -11.72
N ILE A 21 7.46 -20.05 -10.59
CA ILE A 21 8.48 -19.14 -10.06
C ILE A 21 9.65 -19.00 -11.04
N VAL A 22 10.13 -20.11 -11.63
CA VAL A 22 11.23 -20.07 -12.61
C VAL A 22 10.82 -19.31 -13.85
N ILE A 23 9.60 -19.50 -14.36
CA ILE A 23 9.05 -18.75 -15.51
C ILE A 23 8.97 -17.25 -15.20
N VAL A 24 8.47 -16.86 -14.03
CA VAL A 24 8.38 -15.46 -13.61
C VAL A 24 9.76 -14.83 -13.50
N LEU A 25 10.73 -15.52 -12.89
CA LEU A 25 12.10 -15.04 -12.77
C LEU A 25 12.79 -14.94 -14.15
N PHE A 26 12.59 -15.92 -15.02
CA PHE A 26 13.14 -15.94 -16.37
C PHE A 26 12.54 -14.80 -17.24
N CYS A 27 11.22 -14.67 -17.23
CA CYS A 27 10.54 -13.57 -17.93
C CYS A 27 10.96 -12.21 -17.38
N GLY A 28 11.08 -12.06 -16.05
CA GLY A 28 11.55 -10.85 -15.40
C GLY A 28 12.99 -10.51 -15.79
N TYR A 29 13.90 -11.50 -15.80
CA TYR A 29 15.27 -11.31 -16.22
C TYR A 29 15.38 -10.91 -17.71
N PHE A 30 14.62 -11.58 -18.58
CA PHE A 30 14.62 -11.26 -20.03
C PHE A 30 14.00 -9.89 -20.31
N TYR A 31 12.96 -9.53 -19.53
CA TYR A 31 12.31 -8.23 -19.60
C TYR A 31 13.30 -7.12 -19.20
N ILE A 32 13.97 -7.24 -18.07
CA ILE A 32 14.98 -6.27 -17.57
C ILE A 32 16.11 -6.11 -18.60
N ARG A 33 16.66 -7.21 -19.12
CA ARG A 33 17.72 -7.15 -20.14
C ARG A 33 17.31 -6.51 -21.45
N ARG A 34 16.04 -6.70 -21.84
CA ARG A 34 15.50 -6.06 -23.05
C ARG A 34 15.33 -4.57 -22.85
N GLU A 35 14.92 -4.17 -21.66
CA GLU A 35 14.62 -2.79 -21.29
C GLU A 35 15.88 -1.93 -21.15
N GLU A 36 16.99 -2.50 -20.68
CA GLU A 36 18.30 -1.82 -20.63
C GLU A 36 18.82 -1.40 -22.02
N ARG A 37 18.26 -1.95 -23.10
CA ARG A 37 18.64 -1.65 -24.47
C ARG A 37 17.71 -0.65 -25.16
N GLN A 38 16.65 -0.18 -24.50
CA GLN A 38 15.72 0.77 -25.09
C GLN A 38 16.03 2.20 -24.66
N ALA A 39 15.93 3.13 -25.61
CA ALA A 39 16.13 4.56 -25.34
C ALA A 39 15.08 5.15 -24.39
N TYR A 40 13.92 4.51 -24.25
CA TYR A 40 12.81 4.88 -23.35
C TYR A 40 12.27 3.64 -22.65
N PRO A 41 12.93 3.17 -21.57
CA PRO A 41 12.46 2.00 -20.83
C PRO A 41 11.13 2.29 -20.13
N LEU A 42 10.21 1.30 -20.19
CA LEU A 42 8.89 1.37 -19.53
C LEU A 42 9.02 1.31 -18.00
N LEU A 43 10.01 0.56 -17.50
CA LEU A 43 10.40 0.58 -16.09
C LEU A 43 11.70 1.36 -15.93
N PRO A 44 11.63 2.63 -15.53
CA PRO A 44 12.81 3.47 -15.40
C PRO A 44 13.58 3.10 -14.11
N ILE A 45 14.33 1.99 -14.16
CA ILE A 45 15.18 1.51 -13.05
C ILE A 45 16.23 2.56 -12.64
N ASP A 46 16.59 3.44 -13.59
CA ASP A 46 17.45 4.60 -13.36
C ASP A 46 16.87 5.56 -12.30
N LEU A 47 15.55 5.69 -12.20
CA LEU A 47 14.90 6.51 -11.15
C LEU A 47 15.15 5.96 -9.73
N LEU A 48 15.40 4.65 -9.59
CA LEU A 48 15.78 4.07 -8.31
C LEU A 48 17.15 4.52 -7.80
N ARG A 49 17.95 5.20 -8.63
CA ARG A 49 19.20 5.84 -8.20
C ARG A 49 18.96 7.18 -7.50
N ILE A 50 17.76 7.73 -7.61
CA ILE A 50 17.35 8.94 -6.93
C ILE A 50 16.90 8.57 -5.51
N PRO A 51 17.64 8.97 -4.44
CA PRO A 51 17.33 8.50 -3.07
C PRO A 51 15.90 8.84 -2.63
N LEU A 52 15.42 10.03 -2.98
CA LEU A 52 14.06 10.47 -2.63
C LEU A 52 12.99 9.58 -3.30
N PHE A 53 13.19 9.25 -4.58
CA PHE A 53 12.29 8.38 -5.34
C PHE A 53 12.24 6.97 -4.75
N THR A 54 13.41 6.40 -4.46
CA THR A 54 13.54 5.05 -3.87
C THR A 54 12.90 4.98 -2.49
N LEU A 55 13.16 5.97 -1.63
CA LEU A 55 12.57 6.03 -0.31
C LEU A 55 11.03 6.10 -0.40
N SER A 56 10.50 6.91 -1.31
CA SER A 56 9.06 7.03 -1.54
C SER A 56 8.42 5.74 -2.05
N ILE A 57 9.12 4.98 -2.92
CA ILE A 57 8.64 3.64 -3.35
C ILE A 57 8.62 2.66 -2.19
N ILE A 58 9.71 2.56 -1.44
CA ILE A 58 9.83 1.63 -0.31
C ILE A 58 8.74 1.89 0.72
N THR A 59 8.56 3.15 1.11
CA THR A 59 7.51 3.53 2.06
C THR A 59 6.11 3.26 1.52
N SER A 60 5.88 3.45 0.20
CA SER A 60 4.62 3.09 -0.45
C SER A 60 4.35 1.59 -0.37
N VAL A 61 5.30 0.75 -0.75
CA VAL A 61 5.13 -0.72 -0.72
C VAL A 61 4.77 -1.18 0.69
N PHE A 62 5.54 -0.78 1.71
CA PHE A 62 5.28 -1.20 3.09
C PHE A 62 3.96 -0.66 3.65
N SER A 63 3.58 0.57 3.33
CA SER A 63 2.30 1.12 3.77
C SER A 63 1.11 0.42 3.11
N PHE A 64 1.20 0.04 1.84
CA PHE A 64 0.16 -0.75 1.17
C PHE A 64 0.10 -2.19 1.68
N ILE A 65 1.24 -2.83 2.03
CA ILE A 65 1.26 -4.12 2.73
C ILE A 65 0.50 -4.01 4.05
N ALA A 66 0.85 -3.04 4.89
CA ALA A 66 0.23 -2.85 6.19
C ALA A 66 -1.28 -2.54 6.07
N GLN A 67 -1.66 -1.71 5.09
CA GLN A 67 -3.06 -1.42 4.79
C GLN A 67 -3.83 -2.68 4.42
N MET A 68 -3.29 -3.51 3.50
CA MET A 68 -3.98 -4.71 3.04
C MET A 68 -4.08 -5.77 4.13
N LEU A 69 -3.02 -5.98 4.89
CA LEU A 69 -3.06 -6.87 6.06
C LEU A 69 -4.19 -6.46 7.02
N ALA A 70 -4.30 -5.16 7.33
CA ALA A 70 -5.36 -4.67 8.19
C ALA A 70 -6.76 -4.85 7.55
N MET A 71 -6.91 -4.48 6.27
CA MET A 71 -8.20 -4.56 5.56
C MET A 71 -8.69 -5.99 5.34
N VAL A 72 -7.81 -6.97 5.26
CA VAL A 72 -8.17 -8.38 5.13
C VAL A 72 -8.37 -9.03 6.50
N SER A 73 -7.47 -8.81 7.46
CA SER A 73 -7.53 -9.49 8.76
C SER A 73 -8.63 -8.94 9.68
N PHE A 74 -8.90 -7.63 9.64
CA PHE A 74 -9.80 -6.99 10.58
C PHE A 74 -11.27 -7.41 10.40
N PRO A 75 -11.85 -7.56 9.20
CA PRO A 75 -13.18 -8.13 9.01
C PRO A 75 -13.34 -9.53 9.62
N PHE A 76 -12.32 -10.38 9.47
CA PHE A 76 -12.35 -11.71 10.09
C PHE A 76 -12.33 -11.64 11.62
N PHE A 77 -11.57 -10.71 12.18
CA PHE A 77 -11.55 -10.46 13.61
C PHE A 77 -12.93 -10.01 14.11
N LEU A 78 -13.56 -9.05 13.43
CA LEU A 78 -14.89 -8.54 13.80
C LEU A 78 -15.95 -9.64 13.74
N GLN A 79 -15.96 -10.47 12.71
CA GLN A 79 -16.96 -11.51 12.53
C GLN A 79 -16.70 -12.74 13.41
N ARG A 80 -15.47 -13.26 13.43
CA ARG A 80 -15.16 -14.54 14.10
C ARG A 80 -14.86 -14.41 15.57
N VAL A 81 -14.24 -13.30 15.99
CA VAL A 81 -13.86 -13.10 17.39
C VAL A 81 -14.91 -12.29 18.13
N LEU A 82 -15.39 -11.19 17.54
CA LEU A 82 -16.37 -10.32 18.17
C LEU A 82 -17.82 -10.67 17.83
N GLY A 83 -18.06 -11.66 16.94
CA GLY A 83 -19.40 -12.14 16.59
C GLY A 83 -20.27 -11.09 15.89
N ARG A 84 -19.64 -10.08 15.22
CA ARG A 84 -20.38 -9.06 14.48
C ARG A 84 -20.94 -9.63 13.19
N ASP A 85 -22.14 -9.21 12.80
CA ASP A 85 -22.74 -9.53 11.51
C ASP A 85 -22.02 -8.80 10.36
N GLU A 86 -22.32 -9.19 9.13
CA GLU A 86 -21.66 -8.65 7.93
C GLU A 86 -21.92 -7.14 7.75
N VAL A 87 -23.15 -6.70 8.07
CA VAL A 87 -23.55 -5.29 7.93
C VAL A 87 -22.83 -4.41 8.95
N ALA A 88 -22.81 -4.83 10.22
CA ALA A 88 -22.07 -4.11 11.27
C ALA A 88 -20.57 -4.09 10.96
N THR A 89 -20.00 -5.19 10.47
CA THR A 89 -18.61 -5.25 10.04
C THR A 89 -18.32 -4.21 8.95
N GLY A 90 -19.15 -4.14 7.91
CA GLY A 90 -19.01 -3.16 6.84
C GLY A 90 -19.09 -1.72 7.33
N LEU A 91 -20.04 -1.43 8.25
CA LEU A 91 -20.16 -0.11 8.86
C LEU A 91 -18.95 0.27 9.70
N LEU A 92 -18.40 -0.67 10.46
CA LEU A 92 -17.22 -0.44 11.30
C LEU A 92 -15.93 -0.25 10.48
N LEU A 93 -15.87 -0.77 9.25
CA LEU A 93 -14.75 -0.55 8.32
C LEU A 93 -14.85 0.80 7.56
N THR A 94 -16.05 1.34 7.41
CA THR A 94 -16.34 2.57 6.64
C THR A 94 -15.56 3.81 7.13
N PRO A 95 -15.26 4.01 8.42
CA PRO A 95 -14.52 5.19 8.89
C PRO A 95 -13.13 5.36 8.25
N TRP A 96 -12.46 4.27 7.88
CA TRP A 96 -11.14 4.35 7.23
C TRP A 96 -11.20 5.03 5.85
N PRO A 97 -11.96 4.54 4.85
CA PRO A 97 -12.04 5.21 3.55
C PRO A 97 -12.63 6.61 3.65
N LEU A 98 -13.59 6.86 4.56
CA LEU A 98 -14.14 8.20 4.76
C LEU A 98 -13.08 9.18 5.28
N ALA A 99 -12.30 8.79 6.28
CA ALA A 99 -11.20 9.60 6.80
C ALA A 99 -10.14 9.86 5.73
N THR A 100 -9.79 8.84 4.94
CA THR A 100 -8.85 8.98 3.81
C THR A 100 -9.39 9.97 2.76
N MET A 101 -10.68 9.88 2.43
CA MET A 101 -11.34 10.77 1.46
C MET A 101 -11.29 12.24 1.88
N VAL A 102 -11.35 12.51 3.17
CA VAL A 102 -11.25 13.88 3.72
C VAL A 102 -9.79 14.32 3.85
N CYS A 103 -8.93 13.45 4.38
CA CYS A 103 -7.54 13.82 4.68
C CYS A 103 -6.65 13.91 3.44
N ALA A 104 -6.91 13.14 2.37
CA ALA A 104 -6.09 13.17 1.16
C ALA A 104 -6.12 14.53 0.43
N PRO A 105 -7.28 15.18 0.19
CA PRO A 105 -7.31 16.53 -0.37
C PRO A 105 -6.66 17.57 0.55
N LEU A 106 -6.89 17.47 1.87
CA LEU A 106 -6.24 18.35 2.85
C LEU A 106 -4.73 18.21 2.82
N ALA A 107 -4.21 16.99 2.69
CA ALA A 107 -2.79 16.74 2.52
C ALA A 107 -2.25 17.34 1.22
N GLY A 108 -3.03 17.33 0.14
CA GLY A 108 -2.68 18.00 -1.12
C GLY A 108 -2.48 19.50 -0.92
N ILE A 109 -3.47 20.18 -0.34
CA ILE A 109 -3.39 21.62 -0.04
C ILE A 109 -2.24 21.95 0.93
N LEU A 110 -2.03 21.10 1.93
CA LEU A 110 -1.01 21.31 2.94
C LEU A 110 0.40 21.11 2.38
N SER A 111 0.57 20.20 1.40
CA SER A 111 1.84 19.94 0.74
C SER A 111 2.33 21.13 -0.12
N GLU A 112 1.44 22.06 -0.49
CA GLU A 112 1.83 23.32 -1.14
C GLU A 112 2.50 24.31 -0.18
N LYS A 113 2.18 24.22 1.12
CA LYS A 113 2.64 25.14 2.17
C LYS A 113 3.76 24.56 3.04
N MET A 114 3.85 23.25 3.11
CA MET A 114 4.79 22.50 3.94
C MET A 114 5.64 21.56 3.10
N ASN A 115 6.80 21.17 3.64
CA ASN A 115 7.62 20.16 2.99
C ASN A 115 6.85 18.83 2.91
N ALA A 116 6.61 18.36 1.68
CA ALA A 116 5.84 17.16 1.43
C ALA A 116 6.44 15.90 2.08
N GLY A 117 7.78 15.83 2.25
CA GLY A 117 8.44 14.73 2.96
C GLY A 117 8.14 14.73 4.45
N VAL A 118 8.10 15.90 5.09
CA VAL A 118 7.73 16.03 6.50
C VAL A 118 6.26 15.64 6.70
N LEU A 119 5.38 16.12 5.82
CA LEU A 119 3.96 15.81 5.87
C LEU A 119 3.69 14.31 5.69
N SER A 120 4.38 13.67 4.72
CA SER A 120 4.34 12.21 4.53
C SER A 120 4.83 11.46 5.77
N GLY A 121 5.90 11.93 6.40
CA GLY A 121 6.43 11.35 7.65
C GLY A 121 5.43 11.42 8.80
N ILE A 122 4.78 12.57 8.99
CA ILE A 122 3.71 12.74 9.99
C ILE A 122 2.55 11.78 9.68
N GLY A 123 2.12 11.68 8.41
CA GLY A 123 1.09 10.75 7.98
C GLY A 123 1.43 9.29 8.32
N LEU A 124 2.68 8.87 8.09
CA LEU A 124 3.14 7.51 8.44
C LEU A 124 3.14 7.26 9.96
N ILE A 125 3.53 8.24 10.76
CA ILE A 125 3.50 8.13 12.23
C ILE A 125 2.06 7.96 12.71
N ILE A 126 1.14 8.78 12.21
CA ILE A 126 -0.30 8.68 12.54
C ILE A 126 -0.86 7.32 12.09
N PHE A 127 -0.51 6.88 10.87
CA PHE A 127 -0.95 5.59 10.33
C PHE A 127 -0.45 4.41 11.17
N SER A 128 0.84 4.41 11.51
CA SER A 128 1.45 3.38 12.36
C SER A 128 0.84 3.38 13.77
N GLY A 129 0.62 4.57 14.36
CA GLY A 129 -0.06 4.71 15.64
C GLY A 129 -1.51 4.20 15.60
N GLY A 130 -2.21 4.47 14.49
CA GLY A 130 -3.55 3.93 14.24
C GLY A 130 -3.57 2.39 14.19
N LEU A 131 -2.67 1.79 13.42
CA LEU A 131 -2.53 0.33 13.32
C LEU A 131 -2.15 -0.29 14.67
N PHE A 132 -1.21 0.32 15.39
CA PHE A 132 -0.84 -0.13 16.72
C PHE A 132 -2.02 -0.04 17.68
N SER A 133 -2.80 1.05 17.65
CA SER A 133 -3.99 1.19 18.45
C SER A 133 -5.05 0.13 18.14
N LEU A 134 -5.20 -0.30 16.87
CA LEU A 134 -6.07 -1.42 16.48
C LEU A 134 -5.57 -2.76 17.03
N ALA A 135 -4.25 -2.97 17.09
CA ALA A 135 -3.66 -4.18 17.67
C ALA A 135 -3.91 -4.27 19.20
N GLU A 136 -4.01 -3.12 19.87
CA GLU A 136 -4.28 -3.00 21.32
C GLU A 136 -5.79 -2.89 21.64
N LEU A 137 -6.67 -3.42 20.76
CA LEU A 137 -8.11 -3.46 21.05
C LEU A 137 -8.39 -4.36 22.27
N PRO A 138 -9.24 -3.90 23.22
CA PRO A 138 -9.67 -4.74 24.33
C PRO A 138 -10.49 -5.94 23.85
N ALA A 139 -10.64 -6.97 24.69
CA ALA A 139 -11.39 -8.18 24.34
C ALA A 139 -12.87 -7.90 23.98
N HIS A 140 -13.45 -6.84 24.54
CA HIS A 140 -14.82 -6.39 24.25
C HIS A 140 -14.81 -4.89 23.91
N PRO A 141 -14.39 -4.52 22.69
CA PRO A 141 -14.34 -3.12 22.29
C PRO A 141 -15.73 -2.58 22.04
N SER A 142 -15.96 -1.32 22.38
CA SER A 142 -17.14 -0.59 21.92
C SER A 142 -17.01 -0.25 20.43
N ASP A 143 -18.14 -0.02 19.76
CA ASP A 143 -18.14 0.39 18.35
C ASP A 143 -17.38 1.71 18.15
N LEU A 144 -17.48 2.62 19.12
CA LEU A 144 -16.74 3.88 19.12
C LEU A 144 -15.22 3.67 19.18
N ASP A 145 -14.76 2.66 19.97
CA ASP A 145 -13.34 2.32 20.02
C ASP A 145 -12.79 1.89 18.66
N ILE A 146 -13.59 1.15 17.91
CA ILE A 146 -13.24 0.70 16.56
C ILE A 146 -13.26 1.88 15.59
N ILE A 147 -14.33 2.67 15.60
CA ILE A 147 -14.57 3.78 14.66
C ILE A 147 -13.42 4.79 14.70
N TRP A 148 -13.02 5.28 15.88
CA TRP A 148 -11.97 6.31 15.96
C TRP A 148 -10.59 5.76 15.56
N ARG A 149 -10.29 4.49 15.87
CA ARG A 149 -9.03 3.85 15.48
C ARG A 149 -8.95 3.64 13.97
N MET A 150 -10.06 3.19 13.36
CA MET A 150 -10.17 3.07 11.91
C MET A 150 -10.06 4.44 11.21
N ALA A 151 -10.70 5.47 11.76
CA ALA A 151 -10.58 6.84 11.26
C ALA A 151 -9.14 7.37 11.37
N LEU A 152 -8.45 7.08 12.49
CA LEU A 152 -7.05 7.45 12.67
C LEU A 152 -6.14 6.81 11.62
N CYS A 153 -6.34 5.52 11.32
CA CYS A 153 -5.63 4.83 10.25
C CYS A 153 -5.88 5.50 8.89
N GLY A 154 -7.15 5.81 8.59
CA GLY A 154 -7.54 6.47 7.35
C GLY A 154 -6.95 7.87 7.21
N CYS A 155 -6.98 8.68 8.27
CA CYS A 155 -6.34 10.00 8.30
C CYS A 155 -4.83 9.90 8.05
N GLY A 156 -4.14 9.03 8.78
CA GLY A 156 -2.70 8.83 8.62
C GLY A 156 -2.33 8.39 7.21
N PHE A 157 -3.07 7.43 6.66
CA PHE A 157 -2.86 6.94 5.30
C PHE A 157 -3.11 8.03 4.25
N GLY A 158 -4.18 8.83 4.37
CA GLY A 158 -4.48 9.95 3.48
C GLY A 158 -3.43 11.05 3.53
N LEU A 159 -2.96 11.41 4.73
CA LEU A 159 -1.89 12.40 4.94
C LEU A 159 -0.53 11.92 4.42
N PHE A 160 -0.28 10.61 4.39
CA PHE A 160 0.95 10.04 3.83
C PHE A 160 0.89 9.94 2.31
N GLN A 161 -0.17 9.33 1.76
CA GLN A 161 -0.20 8.88 0.38
C GLN A 161 -0.10 10.03 -0.63
N THR A 162 -0.86 11.10 -0.42
CA THR A 162 -0.93 12.22 -1.37
C THR A 162 0.41 12.94 -1.54
N PRO A 163 1.07 13.44 -0.48
CA PRO A 163 2.36 14.11 -0.63
C PRO A 163 3.48 13.14 -1.05
N ASN A 164 3.44 11.88 -0.63
CA ASN A 164 4.43 10.88 -1.04
C ASN A 164 4.35 10.59 -2.56
N ASN A 165 3.13 10.50 -3.12
CA ASN A 165 2.94 10.35 -4.56
C ASN A 165 3.46 11.58 -5.32
N SER A 166 3.21 12.78 -4.81
CA SER A 166 3.72 14.03 -5.40
C SER A 166 5.25 14.11 -5.37
N LEU A 167 5.88 13.70 -4.26
CA LEU A 167 7.34 13.62 -4.15
C LEU A 167 7.93 12.64 -5.16
N MET A 168 7.30 11.49 -5.31
CA MET A 168 7.77 10.45 -6.21
C MET A 168 7.72 10.92 -7.68
N ILE A 169 6.60 11.52 -8.10
CA ILE A 169 6.45 12.05 -9.46
C ILE A 169 7.36 13.25 -9.67
N GLY A 170 7.46 14.16 -8.70
CA GLY A 170 8.27 15.37 -8.78
C GLY A 170 9.78 15.12 -8.69
N ALA A 171 10.22 13.98 -8.14
CA ALA A 171 11.62 13.58 -8.13
C ALA A 171 12.10 13.07 -9.49
N ALA A 172 11.19 12.67 -10.37
CA ALA A 172 11.52 12.20 -11.72
C ALA A 172 11.66 13.39 -12.69
N PRO A 173 12.58 13.31 -13.67
CA PRO A 173 12.64 14.28 -14.77
C PRO A 173 11.28 14.34 -15.51
N GLU A 174 10.88 15.50 -16.01
CA GLU A 174 9.59 15.69 -16.71
C GLU A 174 9.39 14.69 -17.85
N SER A 175 10.46 14.41 -18.61
CA SER A 175 10.46 13.42 -19.71
C SER A 175 10.21 11.98 -19.23
N ARG A 176 10.26 11.70 -17.93
CA ARG A 176 10.11 10.38 -17.28
C ARG A 176 8.91 10.32 -16.34
N SER A 177 8.06 11.33 -16.29
CA SER A 177 6.89 11.39 -15.40
C SER A 177 5.91 10.22 -15.61
N GLY A 178 5.74 9.77 -16.86
CA GLY A 178 4.94 8.59 -17.18
C GLY A 178 5.51 7.30 -16.58
N GLY A 179 6.84 7.12 -16.65
CA GLY A 179 7.52 5.98 -16.02
C GLY A 179 7.43 6.02 -14.48
N ALA A 180 7.58 7.21 -13.88
CA ALA A 180 7.41 7.39 -12.44
C ALA A 180 5.99 7.02 -11.97
N SER A 181 4.97 7.44 -12.71
CA SER A 181 3.57 7.08 -12.44
C SER A 181 3.31 5.58 -12.59
N GLY A 182 3.93 4.93 -13.58
CA GLY A 182 3.90 3.47 -13.75
C GLY A 182 4.53 2.72 -12.57
N MET A 183 5.67 3.19 -12.08
CA MET A 183 6.34 2.62 -10.90
C MET A 183 5.52 2.82 -9.62
N LEU A 184 4.84 3.95 -9.46
CA LEU A 184 3.91 4.19 -8.36
C LEU A 184 2.76 3.16 -8.38
N GLY A 185 2.17 2.91 -9.56
CA GLY A 185 1.15 1.87 -9.74
C GLY A 185 1.69 0.47 -9.39
N THR A 186 2.90 0.16 -9.83
CA THR A 186 3.56 -1.12 -9.54
C THR A 186 3.85 -1.29 -8.04
N ALA A 187 4.37 -0.26 -7.37
CA ALA A 187 4.63 -0.28 -5.93
C ALA A 187 3.34 -0.52 -5.13
N ARG A 188 2.25 0.14 -5.53
CA ARG A 188 0.93 -0.08 -4.95
C ARG A 188 0.45 -1.52 -5.11
N LEU A 189 0.49 -2.05 -6.34
CA LEU A 189 0.07 -3.41 -6.62
C LEU A 189 0.93 -4.43 -5.88
N LEU A 190 2.25 -4.26 -5.85
CA LEU A 190 3.15 -5.11 -5.07
C LEU A 190 2.78 -5.10 -3.58
N GLY A 191 2.58 -3.93 -3.00
CA GLY A 191 2.16 -3.81 -1.61
C GLY A 191 0.82 -4.51 -1.35
N GLN A 192 -0.18 -4.30 -2.21
CA GLN A 192 -1.50 -4.91 -2.09
C GLN A 192 -1.52 -6.42 -2.31
N THR A 193 -0.59 -6.97 -3.06
CA THR A 193 -0.52 -8.41 -3.32
C THR A 193 0.32 -9.16 -2.28
N CYS A 194 1.20 -8.47 -1.57
CA CYS A 194 2.02 -9.05 -0.49
C CYS A 194 1.36 -8.94 0.90
N GLY A 195 0.40 -8.05 1.08
CA GLY A 195 -0.40 -7.87 2.30
C GLY A 195 -1.69 -8.63 2.23
#